data_b770434c7a6d00d778f163e47908d320
#
_entry.id   b770434c7a6d00d778f163e47908d320
#
_cell.length_a   1.000
_cell.length_b   1.000
_cell.length_c   1.000
_cell.angle_alpha   90.00
_cell.angle_beta   90.00
_cell.angle_gamma   90.00
#
_symmetry.space_group_name_H-M   'P 1'
#
loop_
_entity.id
_entity.type
_entity.pdbx_description
1 polymer ?
#
loop_
_entity_poly.entity_id
_entity_poly.type
_entity_poly.pdbx_seq_one_letter_code
_entity_poly.pdbx_strand_id
1 'polypeptide(L)'
;MTDRLSQLIQAVEEADSSRLLLEAVQNLADARLEGAIPILIEALSYNNPGVAVAAVDGLILLGYPAVPALLKLLDTHNYTARSWSLRALSGIGDPRGLVTLIGVATADFAMSVRRAAVKGLGMMKWAWFPDELCEIAQEEALDALLFVAQHDEEWIVRYAAVVGLQSLASAIVYQHPEWQSEILVQFNLMGCNDASLAVRARVWLAQHNLKLNFLPKSNTDSAPSSIEEKKSPLSPTDWQNILNKLYEIKREERLDATNQGDPRRFEKLAAAIAQTNDEVK
;
A
#
# COMPACT_ATOMS: atom_id res chain seq x y z
N MET A 1 3.00 -30.88 18.34
CA MET A 1 3.15 -29.57 17.65
C MET A 1 4.56 -29.36 17.12
N THR A 2 5.60 -29.68 17.88
CA THR A 2 7.00 -29.57 17.47
C THR A 2 7.36 -30.39 16.23
N ASP A 3 6.77 -31.57 16.06
CA ASP A 3 7.05 -32.47 14.94
C ASP A 3 6.58 -31.88 13.58
N ARG A 4 5.35 -31.27 13.54
CA ARG A 4 4.83 -30.68 12.31
C ARG A 4 5.64 -29.45 11.86
N LEU A 5 6.07 -28.59 12.79
CA LEU A 5 6.91 -27.44 12.47
C LEU A 5 8.25 -27.88 11.90
N SER A 6 8.90 -28.87 12.56
CA SER A 6 10.19 -29.41 12.10
C SER A 6 10.10 -30.01 10.70
N GLN A 7 9.04 -30.74 10.38
CA GLN A 7 8.83 -31.29 9.04
C GLN A 7 8.65 -30.19 7.98
N LEU A 8 7.92 -29.11 8.30
CA LEU A 8 7.72 -27.98 7.38
C LEU A 8 9.02 -27.19 7.15
N ILE A 9 9.82 -26.99 8.20
CA ILE A 9 11.14 -26.36 8.08
C ILE A 9 12.07 -27.22 7.24
N GLN A 10 12.13 -28.51 7.51
CA GLN A 10 12.93 -29.45 6.72
C GLN A 10 12.55 -29.43 5.24
N ALA A 11 11.25 -29.36 4.92
CA ALA A 11 10.79 -29.24 3.54
C ALA A 11 11.30 -27.96 2.84
N VAL A 12 11.45 -26.84 3.56
CA VAL A 12 12.05 -25.60 3.03
C VAL A 12 13.56 -25.78 2.80
N GLU A 13 14.26 -26.41 3.75
CA GLU A 13 15.70 -26.61 3.68
C GLU A 13 16.12 -27.61 2.58
N GLU A 14 15.30 -28.64 2.35
CA GLU A 14 15.54 -29.68 1.35
C GLU A 14 15.03 -29.35 -0.06
N ALA A 15 14.38 -28.21 -0.24
CA ALA A 15 13.81 -27.81 -1.54
C ALA A 15 14.92 -27.55 -2.57
N ASP A 16 15.00 -28.40 -3.59
CA ASP A 16 16.03 -28.38 -4.64
C ASP A 16 15.66 -27.60 -5.89
N SER A 17 14.46 -27.05 -5.94
CA SER A 17 13.96 -26.24 -7.06
C SER A 17 13.13 -25.05 -6.61
N SER A 18 13.09 -23.99 -7.42
CA SER A 18 12.30 -22.80 -7.14
C SER A 18 10.82 -23.10 -6.90
N ARG A 19 10.27 -24.11 -7.60
CA ARG A 19 8.88 -24.53 -7.43
C ARG A 19 8.66 -25.23 -6.09
N LEU A 20 9.52 -26.16 -5.72
CA LEU A 20 9.43 -26.87 -4.43
C LEU A 20 9.66 -25.93 -3.26
N LEU A 21 10.59 -24.99 -3.38
CA LEU A 21 10.85 -23.98 -2.37
C LEU A 21 9.62 -23.09 -2.16
N LEU A 22 8.96 -22.63 -3.24
CA LEU A 22 7.72 -21.85 -3.14
C LEU A 22 6.62 -22.64 -2.43
N GLU A 23 6.40 -23.90 -2.84
CA GLU A 23 5.38 -24.78 -2.23
C GLU A 23 5.66 -25.03 -0.74
N ALA A 24 6.92 -25.28 -0.39
CA ALA A 24 7.33 -25.50 1.00
C ALA A 24 7.11 -24.26 1.87
N VAL A 25 7.48 -23.05 1.37
CA VAL A 25 7.25 -21.80 2.10
C VAL A 25 5.76 -21.45 2.20
N GLN A 26 4.95 -21.74 1.18
CA GLN A 26 3.50 -21.58 1.26
C GLN A 26 2.90 -22.50 2.34
N ASN A 27 3.29 -23.78 2.36
CA ASN A 27 2.82 -24.72 3.39
C ASN A 27 3.25 -24.30 4.80
N LEU A 28 4.46 -23.76 4.95
CA LEU A 28 4.96 -23.23 6.23
C LEU A 28 4.14 -21.99 6.67
N ALA A 29 3.84 -21.08 5.74
CA ALA A 29 3.02 -19.89 5.97
C ALA A 29 1.59 -20.25 6.40
N ASP A 30 0.96 -21.20 5.69
CA ASP A 30 -0.41 -21.65 5.93
C ASP A 30 -0.57 -22.37 7.28
N ALA A 31 0.51 -22.94 7.81
CA ALA A 31 0.51 -23.58 9.12
C ALA A 31 0.31 -22.58 10.27
N ARG A 32 0.57 -21.29 10.07
CA ARG A 32 0.40 -20.20 11.06
C ARG A 32 1.05 -20.47 12.41
N LEU A 33 2.22 -21.09 12.39
CA LEU A 33 2.98 -21.40 13.60
C LEU A 33 3.97 -20.27 13.90
N GLU A 34 3.96 -19.71 15.09
CA GLU A 34 4.90 -18.64 15.48
C GLU A 34 6.36 -19.06 15.32
N GLY A 35 6.67 -20.33 15.59
CA GLY A 35 8.01 -20.89 15.36
C GLY A 35 8.49 -20.85 13.92
N ALA A 36 7.62 -20.58 12.94
CA ALA A 36 7.99 -20.40 11.53
C ALA A 36 8.55 -18.99 11.23
N ILE A 37 8.38 -18.02 12.14
CA ILE A 37 8.81 -16.63 11.91
C ILE A 37 10.27 -16.53 11.47
N PRO A 38 11.26 -17.18 12.09
CA PRO A 38 12.66 -17.05 11.66
C PRO A 38 12.87 -17.47 10.20
N ILE A 39 12.28 -18.58 9.78
CA ILE A 39 12.41 -19.11 8.42
C ILE A 39 11.68 -18.21 7.40
N LEU A 40 10.48 -17.71 7.74
CA LEU A 40 9.76 -16.77 6.89
C LEU A 40 10.51 -15.43 6.75
N ILE A 41 11.17 -14.94 7.79
CA ILE A 41 12.06 -13.76 7.74
C ILE A 41 13.26 -14.01 6.82
N GLU A 42 13.90 -15.18 6.92
CA GLU A 42 15.00 -15.55 6.04
C GLU A 42 14.57 -15.62 4.57
N ALA A 43 13.39 -16.17 4.32
CA ALA A 43 12.81 -16.30 2.98
C ALA A 43 12.57 -14.94 2.29
N LEU A 44 12.43 -13.83 3.03
CA LEU A 44 12.38 -12.47 2.47
C LEU A 44 13.67 -12.05 1.75
N SER A 45 14.78 -12.73 2.04
CA SER A 45 16.09 -12.46 1.45
C SER A 45 16.39 -13.33 0.21
N TYR A 46 15.55 -14.30 -0.07
CA TYR A 46 15.78 -15.22 -1.19
C TYR A 46 15.59 -14.51 -2.54
N ASN A 47 16.44 -14.87 -3.50
CA ASN A 47 16.33 -14.37 -4.87
C ASN A 47 15.18 -15.10 -5.63
N ASN A 48 14.00 -15.11 -5.02
CA ASN A 48 12.78 -15.68 -5.57
C ASN A 48 11.58 -14.84 -5.11
N PRO A 49 11.09 -13.94 -5.96
CA PRO A 49 9.97 -13.05 -5.60
C PRO A 49 8.70 -13.80 -5.17
N GLY A 50 8.41 -14.96 -5.75
CA GLY A 50 7.26 -15.78 -5.35
C GLY A 50 7.38 -16.28 -3.92
N VAL A 51 8.57 -16.74 -3.53
CA VAL A 51 8.87 -17.18 -2.16
C VAL A 51 8.78 -16.01 -1.19
N ALA A 52 9.32 -14.84 -1.56
CA ALA A 52 9.23 -13.66 -0.73
C ALA A 52 7.77 -13.20 -0.52
N VAL A 53 6.92 -13.29 -1.55
CA VAL A 53 5.48 -13.00 -1.43
C VAL A 53 4.80 -13.98 -0.47
N ALA A 54 5.04 -15.28 -0.62
CA ALA A 54 4.47 -16.30 0.26
C ALA A 54 4.91 -16.07 1.73
N ALA A 55 6.17 -15.72 1.95
CA ALA A 55 6.69 -15.39 3.27
C ALA A 55 6.03 -14.13 3.86
N VAL A 56 5.86 -13.07 3.05
CA VAL A 56 5.12 -11.85 3.45
C VAL A 56 3.70 -12.18 3.86
N ASP A 57 2.98 -12.95 3.06
CA ASP A 57 1.59 -13.34 3.34
C ASP A 57 1.51 -14.15 4.64
N GLY A 58 2.45 -15.09 4.85
CA GLY A 58 2.54 -15.86 6.10
C GLY A 58 2.83 -14.98 7.32
N LEU A 59 3.75 -14.02 7.21
CA LEU A 59 4.06 -13.07 8.28
C LEU A 59 2.89 -12.14 8.61
N ILE A 60 2.12 -11.73 7.59
CA ILE A 60 0.88 -10.94 7.78
C ILE A 60 -0.18 -11.79 8.51
N LEU A 61 -0.33 -13.06 8.15
CA LEU A 61 -1.28 -13.97 8.81
C LEU A 61 -0.89 -14.28 10.26
N LEU A 62 0.40 -14.31 10.58
CA LEU A 62 0.92 -14.42 11.95
C LEU A 62 0.69 -13.13 12.73
N GLY A 63 0.80 -11.98 12.09
CA GLY A 63 0.48 -10.68 12.65
C GLY A 63 1.45 -10.22 13.75
N TYR A 64 0.90 -9.85 14.90
CA TYR A 64 1.59 -9.26 16.04
C TYR A 64 2.93 -9.93 16.44
N PRO A 65 3.05 -11.28 16.52
CA PRO A 65 4.31 -11.94 16.89
C PRO A 65 5.45 -11.71 15.90
N ALA A 66 5.16 -11.45 14.63
CA ALA A 66 6.18 -11.25 13.60
C ALA A 66 6.83 -9.84 13.64
N VAL A 67 6.16 -8.86 14.23
CA VAL A 67 6.57 -7.44 14.17
C VAL A 67 7.97 -7.18 14.70
N PRO A 68 8.41 -7.70 15.86
CA PRO A 68 9.77 -7.44 16.35
C PRO A 68 10.87 -7.91 15.40
N ALA A 69 10.68 -9.09 14.77
CA ALA A 69 11.64 -9.64 13.82
C ALA A 69 11.66 -8.82 12.51
N LEU A 70 10.51 -8.37 12.04
CA LEU A 70 10.38 -7.51 10.88
C LEU A 70 11.05 -6.14 11.09
N LEU A 71 10.84 -5.50 12.24
CA LEU A 71 11.49 -4.23 12.59
C LEU A 71 13.03 -4.38 12.62
N LYS A 72 13.52 -5.44 13.26
CA LYS A 72 14.96 -5.72 13.30
C LYS A 72 15.59 -5.90 11.93
N LEU A 73 14.84 -6.44 10.96
CA LEU A 73 15.33 -6.64 9.60
C LEU A 73 15.55 -5.31 8.86
N LEU A 74 14.88 -4.25 9.25
CA LEU A 74 15.03 -2.92 8.64
C LEU A 74 16.39 -2.26 8.92
N ASP A 75 17.05 -2.66 9.99
CA ASP A 75 18.40 -2.19 10.34
C ASP A 75 19.49 -2.83 9.49
N THR A 76 19.15 -3.80 8.64
CA THR A 76 20.09 -4.51 7.81
C THR A 76 20.38 -3.79 6.49
N HIS A 77 21.55 -4.07 5.89
CA HIS A 77 21.90 -3.55 4.58
C HIS A 77 21.24 -4.30 3.41
N ASN A 78 20.46 -5.36 3.68
CA ASN A 78 19.77 -6.13 2.66
C ASN A 78 18.52 -5.37 2.19
N TYR A 79 18.69 -4.63 1.12
CA TYR A 79 17.65 -3.80 0.50
C TYR A 79 16.37 -4.60 0.13
N THR A 80 16.57 -5.80 -0.45
CA THR A 80 15.44 -6.65 -0.87
C THR A 80 14.65 -7.11 0.35
N ALA A 81 15.32 -7.60 1.38
CA ALA A 81 14.67 -8.04 2.62
C ALA A 81 13.96 -6.89 3.34
N ARG A 82 14.57 -5.67 3.36
CA ARG A 82 13.92 -4.46 3.91
C ARG A 82 12.62 -4.13 3.19
N SER A 83 12.62 -4.16 1.87
CA SER A 83 11.42 -3.86 1.06
C SER A 83 10.28 -4.85 1.34
N TRP A 84 10.58 -6.15 1.44
CA TRP A 84 9.60 -7.16 1.79
C TRP A 84 9.15 -7.07 3.25
N SER A 85 10.07 -6.76 4.18
CA SER A 85 9.74 -6.54 5.59
C SER A 85 8.73 -5.40 5.76
N LEU A 86 8.94 -4.27 5.09
CA LEU A 86 8.01 -3.15 5.10
C LEU A 86 6.65 -3.50 4.51
N ARG A 87 6.62 -4.34 3.47
CA ARG A 87 5.37 -4.83 2.92
C ARG A 87 4.60 -5.68 3.93
N ALA A 88 5.30 -6.54 4.69
CA ALA A 88 4.69 -7.33 5.77
C ALA A 88 4.20 -6.43 6.92
N LEU A 89 5.02 -5.49 7.40
CA LEU A 89 4.64 -4.52 8.43
C LEU A 89 3.42 -3.70 8.00
N SER A 90 3.39 -3.24 6.75
CA SER A 90 2.25 -2.53 6.17
C SER A 90 0.98 -3.37 6.17
N GLY A 91 1.07 -4.67 5.87
CA GLY A 91 -0.07 -5.58 5.89
C GLY A 91 -0.56 -5.91 7.30
N ILE A 92 0.35 -5.93 8.29
CA ILE A 92 0.01 -6.15 9.70
C ILE A 92 -0.68 -4.92 10.30
N GLY A 93 -0.17 -3.71 10.00
CA GLY A 93 -0.71 -2.43 10.50
C GLY A 93 -0.52 -2.22 12.00
N ASP A 94 0.53 -2.80 12.60
CA ASP A 94 0.81 -2.72 14.04
C ASP A 94 1.36 -1.32 14.43
N PRO A 95 0.87 -0.71 15.54
CA PRO A 95 1.34 0.59 16.04
C PRO A 95 2.86 0.74 16.18
N ARG A 96 3.55 -0.32 16.54
CA ARG A 96 5.02 -0.32 16.69
C ARG A 96 5.77 0.00 15.39
N GLY A 97 5.11 -0.18 14.24
CA GLY A 97 5.69 0.15 12.95
C GLY A 97 5.58 1.64 12.57
N LEU A 98 4.76 2.45 13.25
CA LEU A 98 4.41 3.80 12.84
C LEU A 98 5.63 4.69 12.57
N VAL A 99 6.49 4.90 13.58
CA VAL A 99 7.66 5.78 13.49
C VAL A 99 8.60 5.36 12.36
N THR A 100 8.82 4.05 12.24
CA THR A 100 9.65 3.49 11.17
C THR A 100 9.04 3.73 9.79
N LEU A 101 7.73 3.51 9.66
CA LEU A 101 7.02 3.74 8.39
C LEU A 101 7.04 5.22 7.99
N ILE A 102 6.89 6.16 8.94
CA ILE A 102 6.99 7.60 8.68
C ILE A 102 8.39 7.96 8.16
N GLY A 103 9.45 7.55 8.88
CA GLY A 103 10.82 7.85 8.47
C GLY A 103 11.18 7.26 7.10
N VAL A 104 10.76 6.03 6.84
CA VAL A 104 11.00 5.37 5.56
C VAL A 104 10.18 6.00 4.43
N ALA A 105 8.93 6.34 4.67
CA ALA A 105 8.05 6.94 3.66
C ALA A 105 8.63 8.27 3.12
N THR A 106 9.25 9.05 3.99
CA THR A 106 9.72 10.41 3.69
C THR A 106 11.18 10.49 3.26
N ALA A 107 12.03 9.52 3.62
CA ALA A 107 13.48 9.65 3.48
C ALA A 107 14.20 8.46 2.84
N ASP A 108 13.56 7.30 2.60
CA ASP A 108 14.26 6.18 1.97
C ASP A 108 14.54 6.49 0.49
N PHE A 109 15.75 6.16 0.03
CA PHE A 109 16.17 6.43 -1.36
C PHE A 109 15.41 5.58 -2.39
N ALA A 110 14.90 4.43 -1.97
CA ALA A 110 14.29 3.47 -2.88
C ALA A 110 12.76 3.63 -2.94
N MET A 111 12.25 3.92 -4.12
CA MET A 111 10.83 4.15 -4.35
C MET A 111 9.93 2.97 -3.94
N SER A 112 10.38 1.72 -4.11
CA SER A 112 9.61 0.53 -3.73
C SER A 112 9.43 0.44 -2.21
N VAL A 113 10.43 0.87 -1.47
CA VAL A 113 10.46 0.95 -0.01
C VAL A 113 9.56 2.09 0.47
N ARG A 114 9.71 3.31 -0.07
CA ARG A 114 8.81 4.44 0.22
C ARG A 114 7.35 4.09 -0.07
N ARG A 115 7.08 3.51 -1.24
CA ARG A 115 5.72 3.08 -1.64
C ARG A 115 5.10 2.11 -0.64
N ALA A 116 5.87 1.11 -0.15
CA ALA A 116 5.37 0.15 0.82
C ALA A 116 5.06 0.82 2.17
N ALA A 117 5.95 1.70 2.63
CA ALA A 117 5.77 2.44 3.87
C ALA A 117 4.56 3.37 3.83
N VAL A 118 4.40 4.16 2.77
CA VAL A 118 3.27 5.07 2.54
C VAL A 118 1.94 4.31 2.55
N LYS A 119 1.88 3.16 1.87
CA LYS A 119 0.69 2.31 1.91
C LYS A 119 0.42 1.81 3.34
N GLY A 120 1.47 1.44 4.07
CA GLY A 120 1.38 0.95 5.45
C GLY A 120 0.81 1.99 6.41
N LEU A 121 1.21 3.25 6.28
CA LEU A 121 0.65 4.35 7.09
C LEU A 121 -0.87 4.45 6.96
N GLY A 122 -1.41 4.28 5.76
CA GLY A 122 -2.86 4.27 5.54
C GLY A 122 -3.57 3.02 6.06
N MET A 123 -2.84 1.94 6.32
CA MET A 123 -3.40 0.64 6.75
C MET A 123 -3.18 0.36 8.24
N MET A 124 -2.75 1.35 9.02
CA MET A 124 -2.55 1.22 10.46
C MET A 124 -3.84 0.81 11.17
N LYS A 125 -3.72 -0.06 12.16
CA LYS A 125 -4.84 -0.48 13.01
C LYS A 125 -5.02 0.51 14.15
N TRP A 126 -5.65 1.63 13.87
CA TRP A 126 -5.84 2.73 14.82
C TRP A 126 -6.44 2.30 16.14
N ALA A 127 -7.37 1.34 16.12
CA ALA A 127 -7.96 0.76 17.35
C ALA A 127 -6.97 -0.01 18.25
N TRP A 128 -5.73 -0.22 17.79
CA TRP A 128 -4.67 -0.84 18.60
C TRP A 128 -3.79 0.18 19.32
N PHE A 129 -3.95 1.47 18.99
CA PHE A 129 -3.25 2.52 19.70
C PHE A 129 -3.92 2.78 21.05
N PRO A 130 -3.14 3.14 22.09
CA PRO A 130 -3.70 3.76 23.28
C PRO A 130 -4.46 5.03 22.92
N ASP A 131 -5.61 5.27 23.55
CA ASP A 131 -6.47 6.40 23.21
C ASP A 131 -5.72 7.74 23.24
N GLU A 132 -4.81 7.92 24.23
CA GLU A 132 -4.02 9.15 24.40
C GLU A 132 -2.99 9.38 23.29
N LEU A 133 -2.62 8.34 22.54
CA LEU A 133 -1.63 8.39 21.47
C LEU A 133 -2.24 8.32 20.07
N CYS A 134 -3.52 7.93 19.97
CA CYS A 134 -4.14 7.67 18.67
C CYS A 134 -4.21 8.94 17.81
N GLU A 135 -4.60 10.05 18.39
CA GLU A 135 -4.73 11.34 17.70
C GLU A 135 -3.37 11.83 17.18
N ILE A 136 -2.35 11.88 18.02
CA ILE A 136 -0.99 12.27 17.62
C ILE A 136 -0.45 11.34 16.53
N ALA A 137 -0.70 10.02 16.67
CA ALA A 137 -0.26 9.04 15.69
C ALA A 137 -0.94 9.22 14.32
N GLN A 138 -2.22 9.60 14.31
CA GLN A 138 -2.97 9.89 13.10
C GLN A 138 -2.50 11.20 12.44
N GLU A 139 -2.22 12.24 13.24
CA GLU A 139 -1.67 13.52 12.77
C GLU A 139 -0.32 13.32 12.10
N GLU A 140 0.62 12.64 12.74
CA GLU A 140 1.94 12.34 12.18
C GLU A 140 1.86 11.50 10.89
N ALA A 141 0.93 10.55 10.84
CA ALA A 141 0.69 9.78 9.62
C ALA A 141 0.09 10.64 8.50
N LEU A 142 -0.82 11.57 8.83
CA LEU A 142 -1.40 12.53 7.89
C LEU A 142 -0.32 13.41 7.29
N ASP A 143 0.49 14.03 8.13
CA ASP A 143 1.59 14.92 7.70
C ASP A 143 2.56 14.21 6.75
N ALA A 144 2.99 13.00 7.11
CA ALA A 144 3.85 12.20 6.27
C ALA A 144 3.21 11.84 4.92
N LEU A 145 1.93 11.45 4.92
CA LEU A 145 1.20 11.11 3.71
C LEU A 145 0.98 12.33 2.80
N LEU A 146 0.66 13.50 3.37
CA LEU A 146 0.51 14.75 2.64
C LEU A 146 1.85 15.19 2.05
N PHE A 147 2.92 15.13 2.84
CA PHE A 147 4.28 15.46 2.38
C PHE A 147 4.66 14.61 1.15
N VAL A 148 4.48 13.29 1.23
CA VAL A 148 4.81 12.39 0.12
C VAL A 148 3.90 12.63 -1.10
N ALA A 149 2.61 12.88 -0.88
CA ALA A 149 1.66 13.19 -1.96
C ALA A 149 2.05 14.46 -2.74
N GLN A 150 2.67 15.43 -2.06
CA GLN A 150 3.08 16.70 -2.64
C GLN A 150 4.47 16.68 -3.28
N HIS A 151 5.42 15.95 -2.68
CA HIS A 151 6.84 16.14 -2.98
C HIS A 151 7.55 14.92 -3.56
N ASP A 152 6.98 13.71 -3.49
CA ASP A 152 7.69 12.54 -4.03
C ASP A 152 7.79 12.65 -5.55
N GLU A 153 9.00 12.45 -6.07
CA GLU A 153 9.28 12.52 -7.50
C GLU A 153 8.59 11.39 -8.27
N GLU A 154 8.46 10.23 -7.62
CA GLU A 154 7.93 9.02 -8.22
C GLU A 154 6.40 8.98 -8.17
N TRP A 155 5.77 9.00 -9.32
CA TRP A 155 4.31 9.00 -9.42
C TRP A 155 3.66 7.78 -8.73
N ILE A 156 4.34 6.62 -8.72
CA ILE A 156 3.83 5.40 -8.08
C ILE A 156 3.80 5.51 -6.55
N VAL A 157 4.69 6.32 -5.98
CA VAL A 157 4.71 6.63 -4.54
C VAL A 157 3.61 7.64 -4.23
N ARG A 158 3.44 8.69 -5.05
CA ARG A 158 2.30 9.62 -4.92
C ARG A 158 0.95 8.90 -5.07
N TYR A 159 0.85 7.94 -6.00
CA TYR A 159 -0.33 7.07 -6.10
C TYR A 159 -0.61 6.32 -4.80
N ALA A 160 0.42 5.75 -4.17
CA ALA A 160 0.29 5.06 -2.89
C ALA A 160 -0.11 6.02 -1.76
N ALA A 161 0.37 7.27 -1.79
CA ALA A 161 -0.03 8.30 -0.83
C ALA A 161 -1.52 8.61 -0.93
N VAL A 162 -2.08 8.70 -2.14
CA VAL A 162 -3.54 8.85 -2.33
C VAL A 162 -4.31 7.65 -1.73
N VAL A 163 -3.79 6.42 -1.86
CA VAL A 163 -4.39 5.24 -1.21
C VAL A 163 -4.35 5.37 0.31
N GLY A 164 -3.20 5.77 0.86
CA GLY A 164 -3.00 5.96 2.30
C GLY A 164 -3.91 7.04 2.87
N LEU A 165 -3.95 8.21 2.23
CA LEU A 165 -4.81 9.35 2.61
C LEU A 165 -6.30 8.98 2.56
N GLN A 166 -6.74 8.24 1.55
CA GLN A 166 -8.14 7.76 1.50
C GLN A 166 -8.45 6.84 2.68
N SER A 167 -7.55 5.91 3.02
CA SER A 167 -7.75 4.98 4.13
C SER A 167 -7.80 5.72 5.46
N LEU A 168 -6.87 6.67 5.68
CA LEU A 168 -6.84 7.51 6.88
C LEU A 168 -8.11 8.36 6.98
N ALA A 169 -8.52 9.05 5.90
CA ALA A 169 -9.74 9.84 5.87
C ALA A 169 -10.98 9.03 6.25
N SER A 170 -11.03 7.76 5.84
CA SER A 170 -12.13 6.85 6.23
C SER A 170 -12.09 6.47 7.71
N ALA A 171 -10.90 6.39 8.30
CA ALA A 171 -10.74 6.05 9.71
C ALA A 171 -11.11 7.22 10.65
N ILE A 172 -10.79 8.46 10.25
CA ILE A 172 -10.97 9.68 11.07
C ILE A 172 -12.28 10.43 10.82
N VAL A 173 -13.16 9.89 10.00
CA VAL A 173 -14.35 10.57 9.42
C VAL A 173 -15.21 11.34 10.41
N TYR A 174 -15.34 10.85 11.63
CA TYR A 174 -16.19 11.48 12.66
C TYR A 174 -15.39 12.22 13.75
N GLN A 175 -14.07 12.13 13.72
CA GLN A 175 -13.21 12.67 14.76
C GLN A 175 -12.57 13.99 14.36
N HIS A 176 -12.08 14.09 13.11
CA HIS A 176 -11.27 15.20 12.62
C HIS A 176 -11.76 15.69 11.24
N PRO A 177 -12.88 16.43 11.18
CA PRO A 177 -13.41 16.96 9.91
C PRO A 177 -12.46 17.97 9.22
N GLU A 178 -11.62 18.66 9.99
CA GLU A 178 -10.58 19.56 9.49
C GLU A 178 -9.51 18.79 8.69
N TRP A 179 -9.03 17.67 9.17
CA TRP A 179 -8.06 16.83 8.47
C TRP A 179 -8.66 16.22 7.19
N GLN A 180 -9.94 15.87 7.22
CA GLN A 180 -10.63 15.45 6.01
C GLN A 180 -10.69 16.56 4.96
N SER A 181 -10.96 17.79 5.39
CA SER A 181 -10.97 18.93 4.50
C SER A 181 -9.60 19.16 3.87
N GLU A 182 -8.52 18.99 4.64
CA GLU A 182 -7.16 19.08 4.16
C GLU A 182 -6.84 17.99 3.13
N ILE A 183 -7.21 16.74 3.40
CA ILE A 183 -7.06 15.63 2.44
C ILE A 183 -7.81 15.92 1.15
N LEU A 184 -9.04 16.43 1.21
CA LEU A 184 -9.84 16.76 0.04
C LEU A 184 -9.23 17.92 -0.77
N VAL A 185 -8.67 18.93 -0.10
CA VAL A 185 -7.91 20.02 -0.77
C VAL A 185 -6.71 19.44 -1.51
N GLN A 186 -5.93 18.57 -0.85
CA GLN A 186 -4.80 17.90 -1.49
C GLN A 186 -5.23 17.05 -2.70
N PHE A 187 -6.33 16.32 -2.58
CA PHE A 187 -6.87 15.55 -3.71
C PHE A 187 -7.30 16.44 -4.87
N ASN A 188 -7.93 17.59 -4.61
CA ASN A 188 -8.27 18.54 -5.66
C ASN A 188 -7.03 19.07 -6.40
N LEU A 189 -5.99 19.42 -5.65
CA LEU A 189 -4.72 19.86 -6.24
C LEU A 189 -4.08 18.78 -7.12
N MET A 190 -3.98 17.55 -6.63
CA MET A 190 -3.40 16.43 -7.39
C MET A 190 -4.28 16.03 -8.58
N GLY A 191 -5.59 16.03 -8.43
CA GLY A 191 -6.53 15.69 -9.50
C GLY A 191 -6.43 16.62 -10.70
N CYS A 192 -6.09 17.90 -10.47
CA CYS A 192 -5.93 18.90 -11.52
C CYS A 192 -4.49 18.96 -12.07
N ASN A 193 -3.47 18.81 -11.21
CA ASN A 193 -2.12 19.26 -11.53
C ASN A 193 -1.07 18.12 -11.56
N ASP A 194 -1.37 16.90 -11.05
CA ASP A 194 -0.38 15.82 -11.09
C ASP A 194 -0.03 15.45 -12.54
N ALA A 195 1.25 15.34 -12.82
CA ALA A 195 1.73 14.99 -14.15
C ALA A 195 1.29 13.58 -14.59
N SER A 196 1.05 12.68 -13.64
CA SER A 196 0.64 11.31 -13.90
C SER A 196 -0.88 11.17 -13.98
N LEU A 197 -1.39 10.75 -15.13
CA LEU A 197 -2.81 10.42 -15.30
C LEU A 197 -3.27 9.29 -14.36
N ALA A 198 -2.36 8.35 -14.03
CA ALA A 198 -2.66 7.28 -13.08
C ALA A 198 -2.91 7.82 -11.67
N VAL A 199 -2.14 8.81 -11.22
CA VAL A 199 -2.37 9.48 -9.93
C VAL A 199 -3.69 10.24 -9.97
N ARG A 200 -3.96 11.01 -11.02
CA ARG A 200 -5.22 11.75 -11.19
C ARG A 200 -6.44 10.83 -11.17
N ALA A 201 -6.38 9.68 -11.87
CA ALA A 201 -7.44 8.68 -11.85
C ALA A 201 -7.64 8.09 -10.45
N ARG A 202 -6.55 7.83 -9.73
CA ARG A 202 -6.63 7.32 -8.35
C ARG A 202 -7.23 8.34 -7.38
N VAL A 203 -6.90 9.61 -7.55
CA VAL A 203 -7.52 10.71 -6.79
C VAL A 203 -9.01 10.77 -7.04
N TRP A 204 -9.43 10.73 -8.30
CA TRP A 204 -10.86 10.70 -8.65
C TRP A 204 -11.59 9.55 -7.95
N LEU A 205 -11.02 8.34 -7.96
CA LEU A 205 -11.59 7.19 -7.25
C LEU A 205 -11.65 7.42 -5.74
N ALA A 206 -10.61 8.01 -5.14
CA ALA A 206 -10.58 8.30 -3.71
C ALA A 206 -11.70 9.26 -3.32
N GLN A 207 -11.85 10.36 -4.05
CA GLN A 207 -12.91 11.34 -3.84
C GLN A 207 -14.30 10.73 -3.99
N HIS A 208 -14.49 9.87 -5.01
CA HIS A 208 -15.76 9.19 -5.23
C HIS A 208 -16.11 8.26 -4.06
N ASN A 209 -15.15 7.45 -3.61
CA ASN A 209 -15.37 6.54 -2.48
C ASN A 209 -15.64 7.28 -1.16
N LEU A 210 -14.95 8.39 -0.91
CA LEU A 210 -15.18 9.20 0.27
C LEU A 210 -16.59 9.85 0.22
N LYS A 211 -17.00 10.40 -0.91
CA LYS A 211 -18.35 10.96 -1.08
C LYS A 211 -19.45 9.92 -0.77
N LEU A 212 -19.28 8.69 -1.23
CA LEU A 212 -20.24 7.59 -0.97
C LEU A 212 -20.32 7.23 0.51
N ASN A 213 -19.21 7.29 1.22
CA ASN A 213 -19.14 6.95 2.64
C ASN A 213 -19.76 8.05 3.54
N PHE A 214 -19.82 9.30 3.04
CA PHE A 214 -20.33 10.45 3.78
C PHE A 214 -21.78 10.82 3.49
N LEU A 215 -22.42 10.18 2.50
CA LEU A 215 -23.85 10.38 2.29
C LEU A 215 -24.61 9.73 3.46
N PRO A 216 -25.38 10.51 4.26
CA PRO A 216 -26.26 9.92 5.24
C PRO A 216 -27.25 9.02 4.50
N LYS A 217 -27.42 7.79 4.97
CA LYS A 217 -28.47 6.89 4.51
C LYS A 217 -29.83 7.40 4.98
N SER A 218 -30.25 8.56 4.52
CA SER A 218 -31.61 9.06 4.74
C SER A 218 -32.00 10.04 3.64
N ASN A 219 -33.20 9.78 3.11
CA ASN A 219 -33.93 10.61 2.19
C ASN A 219 -33.94 12.07 2.64
N THR A 220 -33.50 12.97 1.80
CA THR A 220 -34.22 14.17 1.36
C THR A 220 -33.25 15.18 0.73
N ASP A 221 -33.70 15.72 -0.37
CA ASP A 221 -33.11 16.76 -1.16
C ASP A 221 -32.70 17.99 -0.35
N SER A 222 -31.44 18.35 -0.39
CA SER A 222 -30.98 19.74 -0.45
C SER A 222 -29.46 19.75 -0.74
N ALA A 223 -29.14 20.15 -1.94
CA ALA A 223 -27.77 20.39 -2.38
C ALA A 223 -27.22 21.66 -1.72
N PRO A 224 -26.00 21.69 -1.19
CA PRO A 224 -25.29 22.92 -0.96
C PRO A 224 -24.58 23.34 -2.25
N SER A 225 -24.79 24.60 -2.55
CA SER A 225 -24.39 25.35 -3.72
C SER A 225 -22.90 25.45 -3.94
N SER A 226 -22.50 25.24 -5.20
CA SER A 226 -21.45 25.90 -5.97
C SER A 226 -20.08 26.14 -5.32
N ILE A 227 -19.25 25.09 -5.38
CA ILE A 227 -17.85 25.25 -5.77
C ILE A 227 -17.82 24.89 -7.26
N GLU A 228 -17.41 25.80 -8.12
CA GLU A 228 -17.19 25.53 -9.54
C GLU A 228 -16.14 24.41 -9.65
N GLU A 229 -16.63 23.18 -9.78
CA GLU A 229 -15.79 22.04 -10.14
C GLU A 229 -15.25 22.33 -11.55
N LYS A 230 -13.98 22.67 -11.67
CA LYS A 230 -13.29 22.55 -12.96
C LYS A 230 -13.49 21.11 -13.42
N LYS A 231 -14.43 20.92 -14.34
CA LYS A 231 -14.73 19.59 -14.92
C LYS A 231 -13.45 19.05 -15.50
N SER A 232 -13.02 17.88 -15.03
CA SER A 232 -12.00 17.09 -15.69
C SER A 232 -12.40 16.88 -17.15
N PRO A 233 -11.50 17.00 -18.13
CA PRO A 233 -11.80 16.73 -19.52
C PRO A 233 -12.17 15.26 -19.80
N LEU A 234 -11.92 14.36 -18.84
CA LEU A 234 -12.23 12.94 -18.93
C LEU A 234 -13.59 12.64 -18.31
N SER A 235 -14.35 11.78 -19.00
CA SER A 235 -15.64 11.29 -18.50
C SER A 235 -15.45 10.29 -17.33
N PRO A 236 -16.48 10.05 -16.50
CA PRO A 236 -16.42 8.99 -15.48
C PRO A 236 -16.09 7.61 -16.06
N THR A 237 -16.53 7.34 -17.28
CA THR A 237 -16.25 6.08 -17.99
C THR A 237 -14.76 5.96 -18.35
N ASP A 238 -14.13 7.07 -18.78
CA ASP A 238 -12.70 7.09 -19.10
C ASP A 238 -11.86 6.82 -17.83
N TRP A 239 -12.21 7.44 -16.72
CA TRP A 239 -11.57 7.18 -15.44
C TRP A 239 -11.72 5.73 -14.99
N GLN A 240 -12.90 5.14 -15.16
CA GLN A 240 -13.13 3.74 -14.81
C GLN A 240 -12.30 2.79 -15.70
N ASN A 241 -12.19 3.08 -17.01
CA ASN A 241 -11.36 2.31 -17.93
C ASN A 241 -9.87 2.38 -17.57
N ILE A 242 -9.37 3.56 -17.20
CA ILE A 242 -8.00 3.75 -16.75
C ILE A 242 -7.73 2.92 -15.48
N LEU A 243 -8.63 2.97 -14.52
CA LEU A 243 -8.52 2.21 -13.28
C LEU A 243 -8.56 0.70 -13.52
N ASN A 244 -9.46 0.23 -14.38
CA ASN A 244 -9.54 -1.20 -14.74
C ASN A 244 -8.24 -1.69 -15.34
N LYS A 245 -7.63 -0.93 -16.27
CA LYS A 245 -6.31 -1.25 -16.83
C LYS A 245 -5.22 -1.30 -15.76
N LEU A 246 -5.23 -0.37 -14.80
CA LEU A 246 -4.29 -0.38 -13.68
C LEU A 246 -4.45 -1.62 -12.80
N TYR A 247 -5.69 -2.05 -12.54
CA TYR A 247 -5.95 -3.26 -11.78
C TYR A 247 -5.58 -4.53 -12.53
N GLU A 248 -5.79 -4.58 -13.84
CA GLU A 248 -5.34 -5.71 -14.68
C GLU A 248 -3.82 -5.86 -14.62
N ILE A 249 -3.07 -4.77 -14.77
CA ILE A 249 -1.60 -4.79 -14.67
C ILE A 249 -1.13 -5.23 -13.29
N LYS A 250 -1.76 -4.73 -12.22
CA LYS A 250 -1.44 -5.19 -10.86
C LYS A 250 -1.77 -6.67 -10.64
N ARG A 251 -2.81 -7.16 -11.29
CA ARG A 251 -3.17 -8.58 -11.25
C ARG A 251 -2.15 -9.42 -11.99
N GLU A 252 -1.72 -9.00 -13.18
CA GLU A 252 -0.67 -9.66 -13.94
C GLU A 252 0.67 -9.66 -13.20
N GLU A 253 1.03 -8.55 -12.54
CA GLU A 253 2.22 -8.48 -11.68
C GLU A 253 2.18 -9.50 -10.53
N ARG A 254 1.01 -9.78 -9.97
CA ARG A 254 0.85 -10.80 -8.92
C ARG A 254 0.99 -12.23 -9.47
N LEU A 255 0.62 -12.44 -10.73
CA LEU A 255 0.73 -13.73 -11.40
C LEU A 255 2.14 -13.97 -11.95
N ASP A 256 2.85 -12.89 -12.33
CA ASP A 256 4.24 -12.93 -12.82
C ASP A 256 5.19 -12.42 -11.73
N ALA A 257 5.53 -13.34 -10.82
CA ALA A 257 6.38 -13.04 -9.66
C ALA A 257 7.79 -12.54 -10.04
N THR A 258 8.24 -12.74 -11.29
CA THR A 258 9.56 -12.30 -11.78
C THR A 258 9.64 -10.80 -12.05
N ASN A 259 8.49 -10.13 -12.18
CA ASN A 259 8.40 -8.72 -12.58
C ASN A 259 7.71 -7.82 -11.53
N GLN A 260 7.51 -8.31 -10.31
CA GLN A 260 6.94 -7.49 -9.24
C GLN A 260 7.88 -6.32 -8.91
N GLY A 261 7.39 -5.11 -9.15
CA GLY A 261 8.08 -3.88 -8.78
C GLY A 261 8.96 -3.25 -9.87
N ASP A 262 8.92 -3.70 -11.13
CA ASP A 262 9.61 -3.00 -12.22
C ASP A 262 8.84 -1.71 -12.58
N PRO A 263 9.40 -0.51 -12.25
CA PRO A 263 8.75 0.77 -12.51
C PRO A 263 8.53 1.04 -14.00
N ARG A 264 9.34 0.43 -14.89
CA ARG A 264 9.24 0.63 -16.34
C ARG A 264 7.94 0.12 -16.95
N ARG A 265 7.25 -0.82 -16.28
CA ARG A 265 5.91 -1.27 -16.68
C ARG A 265 4.87 -0.18 -16.54
N PHE A 266 4.97 0.60 -15.49
CA PHE A 266 4.05 1.72 -15.23
C PHE A 266 4.31 2.92 -16.14
N GLU A 267 5.57 3.15 -16.57
CA GLU A 267 5.89 4.13 -17.61
C GLU A 267 5.21 3.81 -18.94
N LYS A 268 5.23 2.54 -19.34
CA LYS A 268 4.54 2.08 -20.56
C LYS A 268 3.03 2.27 -20.47
N LEU A 269 2.44 2.04 -19.31
CA LEU A 269 1.02 2.27 -19.07
C LEU A 269 0.69 3.76 -19.12
N ALA A 270 1.47 4.60 -18.44
CA ALA A 270 1.29 6.05 -18.46
C ALA A 270 1.38 6.59 -19.91
N ALA A 271 2.32 6.07 -20.71
CA ALA A 271 2.44 6.39 -22.12
C ALA A 271 1.22 5.93 -22.93
N ALA A 272 0.70 4.72 -22.71
CA ALA A 272 -0.50 4.21 -23.36
C ALA A 272 -1.76 5.02 -23.03
N ILE A 273 -1.88 5.49 -21.78
CA ILE A 273 -2.98 6.36 -21.34
C ILE A 273 -2.86 7.76 -21.98
N ALA A 274 -1.64 8.28 -22.12
CA ALA A 274 -1.41 9.57 -22.79
C ALA A 274 -1.79 9.51 -24.28
N GLN A 275 -1.48 8.41 -24.97
CA GLN A 275 -1.81 8.21 -26.39
C GLN A 275 -3.32 8.12 -26.63
N THR A 276 -4.10 7.54 -25.72
CA THR A 276 -5.57 7.50 -25.85
C THR A 276 -6.22 8.88 -25.73
N ASN A 277 -5.55 9.86 -25.11
CA ASN A 277 -6.04 11.24 -25.03
C ASN A 277 -5.76 12.07 -26.28
N ASP A 278 -4.75 11.73 -27.07
CA ASP A 278 -4.43 12.44 -28.31
C ASP A 278 -5.30 11.98 -29.50
N GLU A 279 -5.88 10.78 -29.44
CA GLU A 279 -6.80 10.26 -30.45
C GLU A 279 -8.26 10.77 -30.28
N VAL A 280 -8.57 11.41 -29.16
CA VAL A 280 -9.92 11.96 -28.83
C VAL A 280 -10.02 13.47 -29.07
N LYS A 281 -8.96 14.10 -29.59
CA LYS A 281 -8.98 15.49 -30.07
C LYS A 281 -9.18 15.53 -31.57
#